data_e828d26c188eabdc1bb3d2b608437719
#
_entry.id   e828d26c188eabdc1bb3d2b608437719
#
_cell.length_a   1.000
_cell.length_b   1.000
_cell.length_c   1.000
_cell.angle_alpha   90.00
_cell.angle_beta   90.00
_cell.angle_gamma   90.00
#
_symmetry.space_group_name_H-M   'P 1'
#
loop_
_entity.id
_entity.type
_entity.pdbx_description
1 polymer ?
#
loop_
_entity_poly.entity_id
_entity_poly.type
_entity_poly.pdbx_seq_one_letter_code
_entity_poly.pdbx_strand_id
1 'polypeptide(L)'
;MAGKRFIVGFILSLALMTFSWPGAKTAQASCGAVTCFVVIGSQQQVPQAGLLTVNAIYNYTPMRLLGGTNGIISAVDQANRTMILDHHQETRTITQQTTLDLNYGLTDRVGLQLTLPYMWRSHRHFDGIGEDGPNGEPVNFSANGIGDIRAGLKYNVLPTLSSMVVLGFGVYLPTGNTHAHDSAEAVMESPTQLGRGQVGLNPTIYQTYELIPHRLNQFASASYRHTFRNNDGYRFGDEYMLNAGLNLVATPWLVLTGQINYRYLVHDNFSSSLLRSATPADGAGFPGDPIPIDDTIKNRAVPNTGSTYYAFTPGFQVGLGQLIESSWTNMTSAYFFAQIPFERDSNNSLAQGTSYIFGLTRSFQVANPS
;
A
#
# COMPACT_ATOMS: atom_id res chain seq x y z
N MET A 1 -12.62 -5.92 -24.09
CA MET A 1 -13.71 -4.92 -24.22
C MET A 1 -14.39 -4.55 -22.89
N ALA A 2 -14.21 -5.28 -21.82
CA ALA A 2 -14.81 -4.99 -20.49
C ALA A 2 -14.20 -3.76 -19.77
N GLY A 3 -12.91 -3.51 -19.91
CA GLY A 3 -12.23 -2.41 -19.20
C GLY A 3 -12.70 -0.99 -19.54
N LYS A 4 -13.15 -0.75 -20.78
CA LYS A 4 -13.65 0.57 -21.18
C LYS A 4 -14.98 0.95 -20.53
N ARG A 5 -15.83 -0.02 -20.18
CA ARG A 5 -17.13 0.23 -19.54
C ARG A 5 -17.02 0.58 -18.07
N PHE A 6 -15.98 0.07 -17.39
CA PHE A 6 -15.74 0.35 -15.96
C PHE A 6 -15.21 1.76 -15.73
N ILE A 7 -14.29 2.23 -16.60
CA ILE A 7 -13.73 3.59 -16.54
C ILE A 7 -14.82 4.63 -16.82
N VAL A 8 -15.73 4.36 -17.77
CA VAL A 8 -16.84 5.25 -18.10
C VAL A 8 -17.84 5.33 -16.93
N GLY A 9 -18.14 4.22 -16.24
CA GLY A 9 -19.01 4.23 -15.05
C GLY A 9 -18.42 5.03 -13.89
N PHE A 10 -17.12 4.93 -13.67
CA PHE A 10 -16.42 5.67 -12.61
C PHE A 10 -16.37 7.18 -12.90
N ILE A 11 -16.07 7.55 -14.14
CA ILE A 11 -16.07 8.97 -14.61
C ILE A 11 -17.50 9.53 -14.57
N LEU A 12 -18.52 8.75 -14.93
CA LEU A 12 -19.93 9.19 -14.86
C LEU A 12 -20.38 9.38 -13.41
N SER A 13 -19.96 8.55 -12.47
CA SER A 13 -20.24 8.73 -11.04
C SER A 13 -19.55 9.98 -10.50
N LEU A 14 -18.33 10.28 -10.94
CA LEU A 14 -17.62 11.52 -10.58
C LEU A 14 -18.28 12.75 -11.21
N ALA A 15 -18.75 12.66 -12.47
CA ALA A 15 -19.39 13.75 -13.20
C ALA A 15 -20.80 14.07 -12.69
N LEU A 16 -21.57 13.09 -12.23
CA LEU A 16 -22.88 13.30 -11.63
C LEU A 16 -22.83 14.00 -10.26
N MET A 17 -21.67 14.04 -9.60
CA MET A 17 -21.50 14.72 -8.32
C MET A 17 -21.11 16.21 -8.46
N THR A 18 -20.84 16.71 -9.67
CA THR A 18 -20.44 18.11 -9.89
C THR A 18 -21.61 19.06 -10.17
N PHE A 19 -22.85 18.56 -10.29
CA PHE A 19 -24.02 19.38 -10.58
C PHE A 19 -24.94 19.47 -9.35
N SER A 20 -24.72 20.46 -8.54
CA SER A 20 -25.65 21.29 -7.79
C SER A 20 -24.96 21.98 -6.65
N TRP A 21 -24.82 23.28 -6.72
CA TRP A 21 -25.34 24.20 -5.75
C TRP A 21 -24.85 25.61 -5.80
N PRO A 22 -25.64 26.61 -5.65
CA PRO A 22 -25.26 27.84 -4.95
C PRO A 22 -26.06 27.98 -3.66
N GLY A 23 -25.38 28.13 -2.50
CA GLY A 23 -26.02 28.59 -1.26
C GLY A 23 -25.80 27.75 0.00
N ALA A 24 -24.64 27.14 0.21
CA ALA A 24 -24.35 26.52 1.50
C ALA A 24 -23.92 27.59 2.53
N LYS A 25 -24.78 27.84 3.53
CA LYS A 25 -24.40 28.52 4.77
C LYS A 25 -23.29 27.71 5.44
N THR A 26 -22.27 28.38 5.95
CA THR A 26 -21.22 27.78 6.78
C THR A 26 -21.86 27.13 8.01
N ALA A 27 -22.09 25.82 7.96
CA ALA A 27 -22.47 25.06 9.13
C ALA A 27 -21.17 24.71 9.86
N GLN A 28 -20.99 25.25 11.05
CA GLN A 28 -19.99 24.77 12.00
C GLN A 28 -20.37 23.34 12.34
N ALA A 29 -19.61 22.39 11.81
CA ALA A 29 -19.74 21.00 12.16
C ALA A 29 -19.15 20.79 13.55
N SER A 30 -19.96 20.95 14.58
CA SER A 30 -19.64 20.36 15.88
C SER A 30 -19.80 18.85 15.74
N CYS A 31 -18.75 18.13 15.41
CA CYS A 31 -18.68 16.69 15.59
C CYS A 31 -18.65 16.35 17.09
N GLY A 32 -19.70 16.72 17.79
CA GLY A 32 -20.04 16.15 19.09
C GLY A 32 -20.72 14.79 18.97
N ALA A 33 -20.93 14.31 17.74
CA ALA A 33 -21.45 12.98 17.48
C ALA A 33 -20.27 12.03 17.25
N VAL A 34 -20.11 11.13 18.13
CA VAL A 34 -19.15 10.08 18.43
C VAL A 34 -18.88 9.06 17.28
N THR A 35 -19.05 9.41 16.03
CA THR A 35 -18.89 8.50 14.92
C THR A 35 -18.01 9.11 13.83
N CYS A 36 -16.75 9.40 14.19
CA CYS A 36 -15.73 9.54 13.16
C CYS A 36 -15.35 8.14 12.69
N PHE A 37 -15.84 7.76 11.52
CA PHE A 37 -15.63 6.45 10.93
C PHE A 37 -14.17 6.25 10.55
N VAL A 38 -13.50 5.30 11.16
CA VAL A 38 -12.21 4.84 10.69
C VAL A 38 -12.47 3.79 9.61
N VAL A 39 -12.43 4.23 8.38
CA VAL A 39 -12.37 3.37 7.20
C VAL A 39 -10.91 3.28 6.80
N ILE A 40 -10.52 2.31 5.99
CA ILE A 40 -9.21 2.36 5.32
C ILE A 40 -9.05 3.70 4.57
N GLY A 41 -10.15 4.34 4.18
CA GLY A 41 -10.20 5.72 3.66
C GLY A 41 -10.17 6.84 4.71
N SER A 42 -10.47 6.61 5.98
CA SER A 42 -10.53 7.69 7.00
C SER A 42 -9.17 8.27 7.35
N GLN A 43 -8.09 7.50 7.18
CA GLN A 43 -6.73 8.02 7.27
C GLN A 43 -6.47 9.13 6.24
N GLN A 44 -7.31 9.28 5.24
CA GLN A 44 -7.22 10.30 4.21
C GLN A 44 -8.04 11.56 4.52
N GLN A 45 -8.87 11.54 5.56
CA GLN A 45 -9.61 12.72 6.01
C GLN A 45 -8.68 13.73 6.69
N VAL A 46 -9.12 14.98 6.74
CA VAL A 46 -8.48 16.06 7.52
C VAL A 46 -9.17 16.09 8.88
N PRO A 47 -8.45 15.89 9.99
CA PRO A 47 -9.00 16.10 11.33
C PRO A 47 -9.42 17.56 11.53
N GLN A 48 -10.32 17.82 12.46
CA GLN A 48 -10.66 19.18 12.86
C GLN A 48 -9.42 19.95 13.37
N ALA A 49 -9.46 21.25 13.31
CA ALA A 49 -8.39 22.12 13.81
C ALA A 49 -8.02 21.77 15.28
N GLY A 50 -6.74 21.58 15.53
CA GLY A 50 -6.21 21.22 16.84
C GLY A 50 -6.42 19.76 17.27
N LEU A 51 -7.06 18.92 16.44
CA LEU A 51 -7.26 17.50 16.74
C LEU A 51 -6.10 16.67 16.19
N LEU A 52 -5.48 15.86 17.05
CA LEU A 52 -4.51 14.83 16.69
C LEU A 52 -5.20 13.46 16.71
N THR A 53 -5.22 12.77 15.59
CA THR A 53 -5.67 11.36 15.49
C THR A 53 -4.48 10.45 15.35
N VAL A 54 -4.38 9.49 16.26
CA VAL A 54 -3.32 8.47 16.31
C VAL A 54 -3.93 7.13 15.94
N ASN A 55 -3.39 6.47 14.92
CA ASN A 55 -3.78 5.12 14.50
C ASN A 55 -2.61 4.16 14.70
N ALA A 56 -2.83 3.10 15.46
CA ALA A 56 -1.93 1.96 15.53
C ALA A 56 -2.54 0.83 14.69
N ILE A 57 -1.84 0.43 13.62
CA ILE A 57 -2.35 -0.48 12.60
C ILE A 57 -1.41 -1.68 12.50
N TYR A 58 -1.93 -2.88 12.62
CA TYR A 58 -1.21 -4.11 12.31
C TYR A 58 -1.76 -4.73 11.04
N ASN A 59 -0.86 -5.05 10.11
CA ASN A 59 -1.18 -5.69 8.83
C ASN A 59 -0.37 -6.98 8.69
N TYR A 60 -1.08 -8.10 8.39
CA TYR A 60 -0.49 -9.38 8.05
C TYR A 60 -0.75 -9.67 6.58
N THR A 61 0.30 -9.80 5.77
CA THR A 61 0.23 -9.99 4.32
C THR A 61 1.04 -11.22 3.91
N PRO A 62 0.39 -12.37 3.68
CA PRO A 62 1.03 -13.54 3.11
C PRO A 62 1.08 -13.42 1.59
N MET A 63 2.16 -13.89 0.97
CA MET A 63 2.29 -14.03 -0.47
C MET A 63 2.71 -15.46 -0.81
N ARG A 64 2.12 -16.01 -1.87
CA ARG A 64 2.34 -17.38 -2.33
C ARG A 64 2.21 -17.45 -3.85
N LEU A 65 2.73 -18.51 -4.44
CA LEU A 65 2.51 -18.81 -5.85
C LEU A 65 1.02 -19.02 -6.14
N LEU A 66 0.61 -18.59 -7.33
CA LEU A 66 -0.69 -18.92 -7.89
C LEU A 66 -0.63 -20.29 -8.59
N GLY A 67 -1.77 -20.97 -8.66
CA GLY A 67 -1.88 -22.16 -9.49
C GLY A 67 -1.57 -21.85 -10.96
N GLY A 68 -0.72 -22.65 -11.57
CA GLY A 68 -0.29 -22.46 -12.96
C GLY A 68 0.96 -21.60 -13.17
N THR A 69 1.53 -21.03 -12.07
CA THR A 69 2.84 -20.36 -12.11
C THR A 69 3.91 -21.28 -11.52
N ASN A 70 5.13 -21.22 -12.04
CA ASN A 70 6.25 -21.98 -11.50
C ASN A 70 7.08 -21.21 -10.46
N GLY A 71 6.92 -19.87 -10.39
CA GLY A 71 7.63 -19.00 -9.47
C GLY A 71 9.10 -18.79 -9.78
N ILE A 72 9.57 -19.25 -10.94
CA ILE A 72 10.94 -19.00 -11.39
C ILE A 72 11.01 -17.55 -11.84
N ILE A 73 11.86 -16.75 -11.20
CA ILE A 73 11.98 -15.33 -11.46
C ILE A 73 13.42 -14.92 -11.73
N SER A 74 13.56 -13.78 -12.38
CA SER A 74 14.84 -13.12 -12.58
C SER A 74 15.21 -12.29 -11.36
N ALA A 75 16.47 -12.30 -10.99
CA ALA A 75 17.02 -11.51 -9.90
C ALA A 75 17.93 -10.39 -10.41
N VAL A 76 18.05 -9.32 -9.62
CA VAL A 76 19.03 -8.26 -9.86
C VAL A 76 20.04 -8.27 -8.73
N ASP A 77 21.25 -8.71 -9.04
CA ASP A 77 22.41 -8.54 -8.17
C ASP A 77 22.84 -7.07 -8.21
N GLN A 78 22.54 -6.36 -7.13
CA GLN A 78 22.82 -4.93 -7.02
C GLN A 78 24.31 -4.64 -6.89
N ALA A 79 25.07 -5.53 -6.23
CA ALA A 79 26.49 -5.35 -5.98
C ALA A 79 27.28 -5.45 -7.30
N ASN A 80 26.98 -6.44 -8.12
CA ASN A 80 27.63 -6.69 -9.41
C ASN A 80 26.89 -6.02 -10.58
N ARG A 81 25.74 -5.38 -10.33
CA ARG A 81 24.88 -4.73 -11.34
C ARG A 81 24.51 -5.68 -12.47
N THR A 82 24.14 -6.89 -12.12
CA THR A 82 23.85 -7.96 -13.06
C THR A 82 22.39 -8.39 -12.90
N MET A 83 21.68 -8.55 -14.01
CA MET A 83 20.39 -9.24 -14.02
C MET A 83 20.63 -10.70 -14.42
N ILE A 84 20.18 -11.61 -13.58
CA ILE A 84 20.26 -13.05 -13.81
C ILE A 84 18.85 -13.53 -14.12
N LEU A 85 18.63 -14.05 -15.32
CA LEU A 85 17.33 -14.59 -15.74
C LEU A 85 17.15 -15.98 -15.12
N ASP A 86 15.90 -16.29 -14.77
CA ASP A 86 15.51 -17.58 -14.19
C ASP A 86 16.40 -18.01 -13.00
N HIS A 87 16.76 -17.03 -12.16
CA HIS A 87 17.75 -17.18 -11.11
C HIS A 87 17.28 -18.13 -10.00
N HIS A 88 16.07 -17.93 -9.49
CA HIS A 88 15.58 -18.69 -8.34
C HIS A 88 14.07 -18.92 -8.41
N GLN A 89 13.59 -19.87 -7.60
CA GLN A 89 12.17 -20.15 -7.47
C GLN A 89 11.62 -19.60 -6.17
N GLU A 90 10.75 -18.63 -6.28
CA GLU A 90 10.00 -18.09 -5.17
C GLU A 90 9.00 -19.09 -4.59
N THR A 91 8.88 -19.17 -3.27
CA THR A 91 7.92 -20.05 -2.61
C THR A 91 6.95 -19.31 -1.69
N ARG A 92 7.45 -18.41 -0.87
CA ARG A 92 6.61 -17.69 0.10
C ARG A 92 7.28 -16.43 0.62
N THR A 93 6.48 -15.37 0.75
CA THR A 93 6.82 -14.19 1.56
C THR A 93 5.72 -13.94 2.59
N ILE A 94 6.08 -13.62 3.81
CA ILE A 94 5.15 -13.10 4.82
C ILE A 94 5.68 -11.75 5.26
N THR A 95 4.85 -10.74 5.10
CA THR A 95 5.13 -9.40 5.65
C THR A 95 4.13 -9.11 6.76
N GLN A 96 4.63 -8.82 7.95
CA GLN A 96 3.88 -8.27 9.06
C GLN A 96 4.33 -6.83 9.23
N GLN A 97 3.39 -5.92 9.40
CA GLN A 97 3.72 -4.51 9.54
C GLN A 97 2.87 -3.88 10.63
N THR A 98 3.53 -3.24 11.59
CA THR A 98 2.87 -2.31 12.50
C THR A 98 3.13 -0.89 12.02
N THR A 99 2.08 -0.11 11.89
CA THR A 99 2.16 1.29 11.43
C THR A 99 1.59 2.19 12.51
N LEU A 100 2.36 3.19 12.93
CA LEU A 100 1.86 4.32 13.68
C LEU A 100 1.58 5.44 12.68
N ASP A 101 0.30 5.82 12.54
CA ASP A 101 -0.14 6.88 11.63
C ASP A 101 -0.72 8.03 12.44
N LEU A 102 -0.09 9.19 12.34
CA LEU A 102 -0.42 10.43 13.05
C LEU A 102 -1.05 11.40 12.06
N ASN A 103 -2.26 11.89 12.37
CA ASN A 103 -2.95 12.88 11.56
C ASN A 103 -3.32 14.07 12.44
N TYR A 104 -2.84 15.24 12.09
CA TYR A 104 -3.08 16.47 12.82
C TYR A 104 -3.81 17.52 11.97
N GLY A 105 -4.91 18.04 12.46
CA GLY A 105 -5.63 19.14 11.83
C GLY A 105 -4.97 20.49 12.18
N LEU A 106 -4.31 21.11 11.19
CA LEU A 106 -3.81 22.49 11.33
C LEU A 106 -4.96 23.51 11.28
N THR A 107 -5.89 23.27 10.37
CA THR A 107 -7.14 24.00 10.22
C THR A 107 -8.22 22.98 9.85
N ASP A 108 -9.49 23.37 9.77
CA ASP A 108 -10.57 22.49 9.31
C ASP A 108 -10.42 22.04 7.84
N ARG A 109 -9.47 22.63 7.12
CA ARG A 109 -9.19 22.27 5.72
C ARG A 109 -7.79 21.68 5.49
N VAL A 110 -6.84 21.95 6.37
CA VAL A 110 -5.44 21.56 6.19
C VAL A 110 -5.03 20.59 7.29
N GLY A 111 -4.52 19.43 6.90
CA GLY A 111 -4.01 18.43 7.83
C GLY A 111 -2.59 17.96 7.47
N LEU A 112 -1.86 17.62 8.50
CA LEU A 112 -0.55 16.96 8.39
C LEU A 112 -0.70 15.47 8.68
N GLN A 113 0.07 14.65 8.01
CA GLN A 113 0.15 13.21 8.25
C GLN A 113 1.61 12.77 8.38
N LEU A 114 1.88 11.91 9.36
CA LEU A 114 3.14 11.22 9.51
C LEU A 114 2.86 9.73 9.72
N THR A 115 3.45 8.87 8.87
CA THR A 115 3.26 7.42 8.90
C THR A 115 4.60 6.75 9.16
N LEU A 116 4.68 5.99 10.25
CA LEU A 116 5.88 5.32 10.75
C LEU A 116 5.65 3.80 10.71
N PRO A 117 6.12 3.09 9.66
CA PRO A 117 5.99 1.65 9.56
C PRO A 117 7.16 0.93 10.25
N TYR A 118 6.86 -0.12 10.99
CA TYR A 118 7.82 -1.12 11.43
C TYR A 118 7.42 -2.47 10.84
N MET A 119 8.35 -3.15 10.18
CA MET A 119 8.08 -4.36 9.41
C MET A 119 8.86 -5.54 9.95
N TRP A 120 8.24 -6.72 9.88
CA TRP A 120 8.86 -8.04 9.95
C TRP A 120 8.56 -8.76 8.64
N ARG A 121 9.60 -9.14 7.93
CA ARG A 121 9.49 -9.85 6.65
C ARG A 121 10.24 -11.15 6.74
N SER A 122 9.61 -12.25 6.33
CA SER A 122 10.26 -13.52 6.08
C SER A 122 9.98 -13.95 4.65
N HIS A 123 11.02 -14.37 3.96
CA HIS A 123 10.97 -14.81 2.58
C HIS A 123 11.71 -16.14 2.44
N ARG A 124 11.24 -16.99 1.54
CA ARG A 124 11.86 -18.27 1.22
C ARG A 124 11.78 -18.49 -0.28
N HIS A 125 12.90 -18.91 -0.86
CA HIS A 125 13.04 -19.33 -2.24
C HIS A 125 14.01 -20.52 -2.36
N PHE A 126 14.19 -21.04 -3.56
CA PHE A 126 15.19 -22.05 -3.89
C PHE A 126 16.14 -21.47 -4.94
N ASP A 127 17.44 -21.45 -4.63
CA ASP A 127 18.51 -21.03 -5.53
C ASP A 127 19.12 -22.23 -6.26
N GLY A 128 19.88 -21.96 -7.34
CA GLY A 128 20.63 -22.98 -8.07
C GLY A 128 19.76 -23.99 -8.79
N ILE A 129 18.57 -23.58 -9.25
CA ILE A 129 17.66 -24.48 -9.95
C ILE A 129 18.32 -24.96 -11.25
N GLY A 130 18.51 -26.29 -11.35
CA GLY A 130 19.16 -26.93 -12.49
C GLY A 130 20.67 -27.16 -12.32
N GLU A 131 21.33 -26.49 -11.38
CA GLU A 131 22.74 -26.70 -11.06
C GLU A 131 22.90 -27.66 -9.85
N ASP A 132 22.21 -27.38 -8.73
CA ASP A 132 22.24 -28.17 -7.51
C ASP A 132 21.15 -29.24 -7.47
N GLY A 133 20.59 -29.57 -8.62
CA GLY A 133 19.48 -30.50 -8.78
C GLY A 133 18.18 -29.83 -9.24
N PRO A 134 17.12 -30.61 -9.51
CA PRO A 134 15.88 -30.11 -10.07
C PRO A 134 15.12 -29.15 -9.13
N ASN A 135 15.45 -29.12 -7.85
CA ASN A 135 14.75 -28.33 -6.86
C ASN A 135 15.60 -27.18 -6.27
N GLY A 136 16.90 -27.09 -6.60
CA GLY A 136 17.81 -26.11 -6.03
C GLY A 136 18.00 -26.22 -4.50
N GLU A 137 18.71 -25.26 -3.91
CA GLU A 137 18.97 -25.18 -2.48
C GLU A 137 18.03 -24.17 -1.79
N PRO A 138 17.47 -24.49 -0.61
CA PRO A 138 16.53 -23.61 0.08
C PRO A 138 17.26 -22.44 0.77
N VAL A 139 16.93 -21.23 0.38
CA VAL A 139 17.41 -19.98 1.00
C VAL A 139 16.30 -19.34 1.80
N ASN A 140 16.64 -18.88 3.00
CA ASN A 140 15.72 -18.17 3.89
C ASN A 140 16.27 -16.76 4.17
N PHE A 141 15.37 -15.80 4.06
CA PHE A 141 15.63 -14.42 4.40
C PHE A 141 14.67 -13.97 5.50
N SER A 142 15.19 -13.22 6.45
CA SER A 142 14.36 -12.60 7.49
C SER A 142 14.95 -11.24 7.83
N ALA A 143 14.11 -10.22 7.73
CA ALA A 143 14.49 -8.85 8.12
C ALA A 143 13.39 -8.22 8.97
N ASN A 144 13.79 -7.36 9.89
CA ASN A 144 12.87 -6.53 10.65
C ASN A 144 13.47 -5.13 10.86
N GLY A 145 12.62 -4.14 11.01
CA GLY A 145 13.04 -2.76 11.23
C GLY A 145 12.03 -1.74 10.73
N ILE A 146 12.43 -0.49 10.79
CA ILE A 146 11.66 0.64 10.27
C ILE A 146 11.67 0.55 8.75
N GLY A 147 10.49 0.74 8.13
CA GLY A 147 10.36 0.92 6.68
C GLY A 147 10.51 2.39 6.27
N ASP A 148 10.11 2.70 5.04
CA ASP A 148 10.14 4.08 4.56
C ASP A 148 9.07 4.92 5.25
N ILE A 149 9.50 5.95 5.99
CA ILE A 149 8.61 6.90 6.66
C ILE A 149 7.91 7.76 5.60
N ARG A 150 6.61 8.03 5.81
CA ARG A 150 5.84 8.92 4.93
C ARG A 150 5.41 10.17 5.69
N ALA A 151 5.73 11.34 5.18
CA ALA A 151 5.18 12.63 5.59
C ALA A 151 4.19 13.12 4.53
N GLY A 152 3.08 13.72 4.94
CA GLY A 152 2.04 14.14 4.02
C GLY A 152 1.31 15.40 4.45
N LEU A 153 0.83 16.12 3.45
CA LEU A 153 -0.08 17.26 3.56
C LEU A 153 -1.43 16.88 2.96
N LYS A 154 -2.52 17.30 3.59
CA LYS A 154 -3.90 17.08 3.12
C LYS A 154 -4.63 18.38 3.06
N TYR A 155 -5.47 18.53 2.04
CA TYR A 155 -6.34 19.68 1.86
C TYR A 155 -7.78 19.24 1.56
N ASN A 156 -8.70 19.60 2.43
CA ASN A 156 -10.13 19.36 2.23
C ASN A 156 -10.73 20.45 1.33
N VAL A 157 -10.97 20.10 0.07
CA VAL A 157 -11.51 21.02 -0.91
C VAL A 157 -12.98 21.32 -0.66
N LEU A 158 -13.73 20.30 -0.20
CA LEU A 158 -15.18 20.38 0.00
C LEU A 158 -15.55 19.91 1.42
N PRO A 159 -15.36 20.75 2.44
CA PRO A 159 -15.70 20.41 3.83
C PRO A 159 -17.18 20.65 4.09
N THR A 160 -18.05 19.73 3.72
CA THR A 160 -19.47 19.78 4.08
C THR A 160 -19.83 18.64 5.02
N LEU A 161 -20.98 18.71 5.69
CA LEU A 161 -21.44 17.66 6.61
C LEU A 161 -21.74 16.33 5.88
N SER A 162 -22.25 16.40 4.65
CA SER A 162 -22.68 15.23 3.89
C SER A 162 -21.66 14.77 2.87
N SER A 163 -20.68 15.59 2.52
CA SER A 163 -19.66 15.27 1.50
C SER A 163 -18.31 15.88 1.82
N MET A 164 -17.26 15.16 1.46
CA MET A 164 -15.89 15.61 1.65
C MET A 164 -15.06 15.20 0.43
N VAL A 165 -14.19 16.10 -0.03
CA VAL A 165 -13.17 15.81 -1.04
C VAL A 165 -11.83 16.28 -0.50
N VAL A 166 -10.90 15.37 -0.34
CA VAL A 166 -9.56 15.65 0.18
C VAL A 166 -8.53 15.33 -0.89
N LEU A 167 -7.67 16.31 -1.16
CA LEU A 167 -6.45 16.12 -1.92
C LEU A 167 -5.31 15.92 -0.93
N GLY A 168 -4.46 14.93 -1.18
CA GLY A 168 -3.29 14.64 -0.36
C GLY A 168 -2.03 14.58 -1.22
N PHE A 169 -0.92 14.97 -0.60
CA PHE A 169 0.40 14.79 -1.18
C PHE A 169 1.36 14.26 -0.12
N GLY A 170 1.87 13.07 -0.34
CA GLY A 170 2.81 12.40 0.54
C GLY A 170 4.20 12.29 -0.07
N VAL A 171 5.21 12.31 0.78
CA VAL A 171 6.61 12.03 0.44
C VAL A 171 7.08 10.86 1.29
N TYR A 172 7.56 9.80 0.66
CA TYR A 172 8.25 8.70 1.31
C TYR A 172 9.72 9.04 1.44
N LEU A 173 10.26 8.89 2.64
CA LEU A 173 11.68 9.08 2.94
C LEU A 173 12.37 7.72 2.97
N PRO A 174 13.58 7.57 2.41
CA PRO A 174 14.31 6.30 2.33
C PRO A 174 14.94 5.93 3.68
N THR A 175 14.10 5.61 4.67
CA THR A 175 14.54 5.28 6.03
C THR A 175 14.63 3.78 6.28
N GLY A 176 14.01 2.97 5.42
CA GLY A 176 14.05 1.52 5.51
C GLY A 176 15.39 0.94 5.07
N ASN A 177 15.80 -0.18 5.69
CA ASN A 177 17.01 -0.88 5.30
C ASN A 177 16.87 -1.45 3.87
N THR A 178 17.90 -1.26 3.06
CA THR A 178 18.00 -1.75 1.66
C THR A 178 19.15 -2.74 1.45
N HIS A 179 19.85 -3.11 2.51
CA HIS A 179 21.04 -3.99 2.47
C HIS A 179 20.91 -5.09 3.54
N ALA A 180 19.71 -5.61 3.76
CA ALA A 180 19.52 -6.79 4.60
C ALA A 180 20.00 -8.03 3.85
N HIS A 181 20.64 -8.95 4.59
CA HIS A 181 21.28 -10.15 4.07
C HIS A 181 20.41 -11.38 4.32
N ASP A 182 20.57 -12.37 3.50
CA ASP A 182 19.97 -13.70 3.63
C ASP A 182 20.78 -14.61 4.58
N SER A 183 20.41 -15.89 4.62
CA SER A 183 21.12 -16.92 5.42
C SER A 183 22.51 -17.28 4.87
N ALA A 184 22.82 -16.91 3.62
CA ALA A 184 24.12 -17.09 3.00
C ALA A 184 24.99 -15.80 3.02
N GLU A 185 24.55 -14.78 3.76
CA GLU A 185 25.18 -13.46 3.88
C GLU A 185 25.21 -12.65 2.57
N ALA A 186 24.41 -13.03 1.57
CA ALA A 186 24.21 -12.24 0.36
C ALA A 186 23.17 -11.14 0.58
N VAL A 187 23.38 -9.98 -0.05
CA VAL A 187 22.39 -8.87 -0.01
C VAL A 187 21.18 -9.28 -0.83
N MET A 188 20.02 -9.32 -0.20
CA MET A 188 18.75 -9.68 -0.86
C MET A 188 18.30 -8.62 -1.86
N GLU A 189 17.53 -9.07 -2.84
CA GLU A 189 17.02 -8.20 -3.89
C GLU A 189 16.16 -7.05 -3.36
N SER A 190 16.13 -5.95 -4.11
CA SER A 190 15.39 -4.74 -3.76
C SER A 190 13.93 -4.98 -3.36
N PRO A 191 13.13 -5.83 -4.04
CA PRO A 191 11.74 -6.04 -3.67
C PRO A 191 11.53 -6.71 -2.31
N THR A 192 12.53 -7.44 -1.82
CA THR A 192 12.46 -8.13 -0.51
C THR A 192 12.93 -7.25 0.65
N GLN A 193 13.61 -6.14 0.38
CA GLN A 193 14.14 -5.21 1.38
C GLN A 193 13.03 -4.46 2.14
N LEU A 194 13.36 -3.85 3.29
CA LEU A 194 12.41 -3.10 4.12
C LEU A 194 12.12 -1.69 3.58
N GLY A 195 13.04 -1.11 2.80
CA GLY A 195 12.92 0.19 2.17
C GLY A 195 13.16 0.14 0.66
N ARG A 196 12.78 1.21 -0.03
CA ARG A 196 13.01 1.36 -1.48
C ARG A 196 14.32 2.08 -1.81
N GLY A 197 15.02 2.62 -0.80
CA GLY A 197 16.32 3.25 -0.94
C GLY A 197 16.33 4.61 -1.64
N GLN A 198 15.15 5.18 -1.93
CA GLN A 198 15.03 6.50 -2.54
C GLN A 198 13.69 7.16 -2.20
N VAL A 199 13.65 8.48 -2.34
CA VAL A 199 12.44 9.28 -2.14
C VAL A 199 11.32 8.79 -3.07
N GLY A 200 10.11 8.76 -2.53
CA GLY A 200 8.89 8.47 -3.28
C GLY A 200 7.88 9.59 -3.13
N LEU A 201 7.10 9.84 -4.19
CA LEU A 201 6.01 10.82 -4.21
C LEU A 201 4.66 10.09 -4.26
N ASN A 202 3.67 10.58 -3.52
CA ASN A 202 2.37 9.94 -3.41
C ASN A 202 1.23 10.97 -3.38
N PRO A 203 0.80 11.50 -4.53
CA PRO A 203 -0.46 12.22 -4.62
C PRO A 203 -1.64 11.28 -4.39
N THR A 204 -2.66 11.79 -3.70
CA THR A 204 -3.89 11.05 -3.35
C THR A 204 -5.11 11.93 -3.52
N ILE A 205 -6.23 11.32 -3.85
CA ILE A 205 -7.54 11.94 -3.77
C ILE A 205 -8.47 11.00 -3.00
N TYR A 206 -9.25 11.54 -2.12
CA TYR A 206 -10.27 10.85 -1.36
C TYR A 206 -11.58 11.63 -1.43
N GLN A 207 -12.68 10.93 -1.60
CA GLN A 207 -14.00 11.51 -1.51
C GLN A 207 -14.91 10.61 -0.66
N THR A 208 -15.86 11.24 0.01
CA THR A 208 -16.92 10.56 0.72
C THR A 208 -18.22 11.32 0.58
N TYR A 209 -19.35 10.60 0.60
CA TYR A 209 -20.67 11.17 0.50
C TYR A 209 -21.68 10.35 1.32
N GLU A 210 -22.51 11.00 2.11
CA GLU A 210 -23.61 10.36 2.81
C GLU A 210 -24.78 10.08 1.88
N LEU A 211 -25.03 8.81 1.59
CA LEU A 211 -26.17 8.36 0.81
C LEU A 211 -27.47 8.40 1.64
N ILE A 212 -27.36 8.00 2.89
CA ILE A 212 -28.42 8.11 3.91
C ILE A 212 -27.82 8.80 5.10
N PRO A 213 -28.32 9.98 5.52
CA PRO A 213 -27.78 10.76 6.61
C PRO A 213 -27.55 9.93 7.87
N HIS A 214 -26.33 9.99 8.41
CA HIS A 214 -25.87 9.28 9.61
C HIS A 214 -25.98 7.75 9.58
N ARG A 215 -26.28 7.14 8.42
CA ARG A 215 -26.49 5.70 8.33
C ARG A 215 -25.68 5.00 7.24
N LEU A 216 -25.65 5.56 6.04
CA LEU A 216 -24.96 4.95 4.91
C LEU A 216 -24.08 5.99 4.22
N ASN A 217 -22.80 5.71 4.21
CA ASN A 217 -21.81 6.56 3.58
C ASN A 217 -21.08 5.76 2.49
N GLN A 218 -20.90 6.37 1.32
CA GLN A 218 -20.03 5.86 0.28
C GLN A 218 -18.70 6.60 0.30
N PHE A 219 -17.62 5.94 -0.10
CA PHE A 219 -16.32 6.57 -0.26
C PHE A 219 -15.59 6.00 -1.47
N ALA A 220 -14.69 6.80 -2.02
CA ALA A 220 -13.75 6.37 -3.02
C ALA A 220 -12.41 7.08 -2.83
N SER A 221 -11.33 6.42 -3.22
CA SER A 221 -10.00 7.01 -3.23
C SER A 221 -9.19 6.54 -4.42
N ALA A 222 -8.29 7.41 -4.87
CA ALA A 222 -7.24 7.07 -5.81
C ALA A 222 -5.90 7.54 -5.28
N SER A 223 -4.87 6.75 -5.49
CA SER A 223 -3.50 7.13 -5.16
C SER A 223 -2.53 6.67 -6.25
N TYR A 224 -1.49 7.45 -6.44
CA TYR A 224 -0.35 7.13 -7.27
C TYR A 224 0.91 7.20 -6.44
N ARG A 225 1.82 6.24 -6.59
CA ARG A 225 3.13 6.28 -5.97
C ARG A 225 4.21 6.17 -7.02
N HIS A 226 5.09 7.14 -7.06
CA HIS A 226 6.33 7.12 -7.84
C HIS A 226 7.52 7.03 -6.90
N THR A 227 8.49 6.17 -7.18
CA THR A 227 9.75 6.11 -6.46
C THR A 227 10.89 6.42 -7.42
N PHE A 228 11.76 7.34 -7.05
CA PHE A 228 12.93 7.66 -7.85
C PHE A 228 13.92 6.49 -7.85
N ARG A 229 14.83 6.49 -8.81
CA ARG A 229 15.88 5.47 -8.92
C ARG A 229 16.82 5.57 -7.73
N ASN A 230 17.10 4.44 -7.06
CA ASN A 230 18.02 4.39 -5.95
C ASN A 230 19.51 4.40 -6.41
N ASN A 231 20.42 4.47 -5.46
CA ASN A 231 21.86 4.56 -5.74
C ASN A 231 22.42 3.28 -6.39
N ASP A 232 21.76 2.15 -6.18
CA ASP A 232 22.12 0.86 -6.78
C ASP A 232 21.68 0.77 -8.26
N GLY A 233 20.95 1.77 -8.75
CA GLY A 233 20.42 1.81 -10.11
C GLY A 233 19.05 1.16 -10.26
N TYR A 234 18.40 0.74 -9.17
CA TYR A 234 17.08 0.13 -9.19
C TYR A 234 15.98 1.20 -9.04
N ARG A 235 14.89 1.05 -9.79
CA ARG A 235 13.69 1.87 -9.68
C ARG A 235 12.46 0.98 -9.56
N PHE A 236 11.77 1.08 -8.45
CA PHE A 236 10.48 0.42 -8.27
C PHE A 236 9.44 0.94 -9.24
N GLY A 237 8.62 0.07 -9.76
CA GLY A 237 7.52 0.39 -10.65
C GLY A 237 6.53 1.36 -9.99
N ASP A 238 5.92 2.17 -10.84
CA ASP A 238 4.87 3.08 -10.39
C ASP A 238 3.64 2.30 -9.95
N GLU A 239 3.03 2.72 -8.84
CA GLU A 239 1.90 2.04 -8.22
C GLU A 239 0.64 2.89 -8.29
N TYR A 240 -0.42 2.32 -8.82
CA TYR A 240 -1.75 2.93 -8.90
C TYR A 240 -2.71 2.14 -8.03
N MET A 241 -3.42 2.82 -7.13
CA MET A 241 -4.45 2.21 -6.29
C MET A 241 -5.77 2.94 -6.43
N LEU A 242 -6.86 2.17 -6.57
CA LEU A 242 -8.22 2.67 -6.56
C LEU A 242 -9.01 1.86 -5.53
N ASN A 243 -9.75 2.56 -4.70
CA ASN A 243 -10.61 1.93 -3.71
C ASN A 243 -11.99 2.59 -3.76
N ALA A 244 -13.03 1.79 -3.58
CA ALA A 244 -14.39 2.29 -3.43
C ALA A 244 -15.16 1.38 -2.49
N GLY A 245 -16.03 1.95 -1.66
CA GLY A 245 -16.78 1.16 -0.69
C GLY A 245 -17.93 1.90 -0.04
N LEU A 246 -18.58 1.16 0.84
CA LEU A 246 -19.71 1.60 1.65
C LEU A 246 -19.43 1.36 3.12
N ASN A 247 -19.89 2.29 3.95
CA ASN A 247 -19.94 2.17 5.40
C ASN A 247 -21.37 2.22 5.87
N LEU A 248 -21.82 1.19 6.56
CA LEU A 248 -23.14 1.10 7.18
C LEU A 248 -23.01 1.25 8.70
N VAL A 249 -23.60 2.27 9.26
CA VAL A 249 -23.79 2.41 10.72
C VAL A 249 -24.90 1.44 11.12
N ALA A 250 -24.50 0.26 11.58
CA ALA A 250 -25.43 -0.79 12.01
C ALA A 250 -26.03 -0.47 13.38
N THR A 251 -25.21 0.04 14.30
CA THR A 251 -25.61 0.54 15.63
C THR A 251 -24.76 1.78 15.96
N PRO A 252 -25.07 2.53 17.03
CA PRO A 252 -24.24 3.68 17.45
C PRO A 252 -22.76 3.36 17.70
N TRP A 253 -22.45 2.12 17.99
CA TRP A 253 -21.09 1.66 18.30
C TRP A 253 -20.49 0.75 17.22
N LEU A 254 -21.26 0.32 16.18
CA LEU A 254 -20.80 -0.62 15.16
C LEU A 254 -20.99 -0.07 13.75
N VAL A 255 -19.92 -0.01 13.00
CA VAL A 255 -19.91 0.29 11.56
C VAL A 255 -19.43 -0.94 10.80
N LEU A 256 -20.19 -1.33 9.78
CA LEU A 256 -19.82 -2.37 8.83
C LEU A 256 -19.31 -1.72 7.56
N THR A 257 -18.23 -2.26 6.99
CA THR A 257 -17.60 -1.76 5.77
C THR A 257 -17.51 -2.86 4.73
N GLY A 258 -17.80 -2.52 3.49
CA GLY A 258 -17.47 -3.33 2.33
C GLY A 258 -16.75 -2.48 1.30
N GLN A 259 -15.57 -2.92 0.85
CA GLN A 259 -14.72 -2.14 -0.06
C GLN A 259 -14.18 -3.03 -1.18
N ILE A 260 -14.11 -2.49 -2.39
CA ILE A 260 -13.38 -3.05 -3.53
C ILE A 260 -12.06 -2.29 -3.65
N ASN A 261 -10.99 -3.04 -3.84
CA ASN A 261 -9.64 -2.54 -4.03
C ASN A 261 -9.13 -2.98 -5.40
N TYR A 262 -8.49 -2.05 -6.08
CA TYR A 262 -7.68 -2.29 -7.26
C TYR A 262 -6.29 -1.74 -7.04
N ARG A 263 -5.27 -2.55 -7.37
CA ARG A 263 -3.87 -2.12 -7.39
C ARG A 263 -3.23 -2.58 -8.69
N TYR A 264 -2.56 -1.66 -9.34
CA TYR A 264 -1.71 -1.93 -10.49
C TYR A 264 -0.30 -1.45 -10.19
N LEU A 265 0.66 -2.35 -10.21
CA LEU A 265 2.07 -2.08 -10.07
C LEU A 265 2.74 -2.29 -11.42
N VAL A 266 3.36 -1.25 -11.94
CA VAL A 266 4.17 -1.30 -13.16
C VAL A 266 5.42 -2.13 -12.88
N HIS A 267 6.02 -2.70 -13.91
CA HIS A 267 7.31 -3.40 -13.79
C HIS A 267 8.38 -2.48 -13.20
N ASP A 268 9.22 -3.06 -12.37
CA ASP A 268 10.43 -2.40 -11.89
C ASP A 268 11.40 -2.19 -13.05
N ASN A 269 12.36 -1.29 -12.86
CA ASN A 269 13.28 -0.91 -13.91
C ASN A 269 14.70 -0.77 -13.35
N PHE A 270 15.69 -1.24 -14.09
CA PHE A 270 17.09 -1.11 -13.72
C PHE A 270 17.85 -0.16 -14.68
N SER A 271 18.99 0.40 -14.23
CA SER A 271 19.73 1.37 -15.02
C SER A 271 20.50 0.72 -16.17
N SER A 272 20.85 1.52 -17.19
CA SER A 272 21.58 1.10 -18.38
C SER A 272 23.00 0.58 -18.15
N SER A 273 23.52 0.66 -16.93
CA SER A 273 24.84 0.10 -16.57
C SER A 273 24.78 -1.37 -16.19
N LEU A 274 23.63 -2.02 -16.38
CA LEU A 274 23.45 -3.44 -16.19
C LEU A 274 24.30 -4.23 -17.18
N LEU A 275 25.10 -5.18 -16.70
CA LEU A 275 26.04 -5.88 -17.53
C LEU A 275 25.59 -7.27 -17.96
N ARG A 276 24.37 -7.81 -17.49
CA ARG A 276 24.13 -9.15 -17.85
C ARG A 276 22.94 -9.99 -17.47
N SER A 277 22.72 -10.97 -18.28
CA SER A 277 21.88 -12.11 -18.00
C SER A 277 22.56 -13.41 -18.42
N ALA A 278 22.46 -14.46 -17.62
CA ALA A 278 22.67 -15.83 -18.06
C ALA A 278 21.58 -16.71 -17.48
N THR A 279 21.18 -17.69 -18.26
CA THR A 279 20.49 -18.86 -17.71
C THR A 279 21.46 -20.02 -17.66
N PRO A 280 21.36 -20.93 -16.70
CA PRO A 280 22.14 -22.19 -16.70
C PRO A 280 21.95 -23.00 -17.99
N ALA A 281 20.79 -22.83 -18.64
CA ALA A 281 20.45 -23.53 -19.90
C ALA A 281 21.25 -23.04 -21.12
N ASP A 282 21.85 -21.86 -21.06
CA ASP A 282 22.57 -21.29 -22.22
C ASP A 282 23.97 -21.90 -22.43
N GLY A 283 24.41 -22.82 -21.57
CA GLY A 283 25.72 -23.46 -21.64
C GLY A 283 26.89 -22.47 -21.52
N ALA A 284 26.60 -21.26 -21.15
CA ALA A 284 27.56 -20.19 -20.93
C ALA A 284 27.95 -20.21 -19.47
N GLY A 285 28.83 -21.09 -19.03
CA GLY A 285 29.48 -21.06 -17.73
C GLY A 285 28.62 -20.65 -16.55
N PHE A 286 29.17 -20.59 -15.39
CA PHE A 286 28.44 -20.25 -14.15
C PHE A 286 27.52 -19.02 -14.27
N PRO A 287 26.37 -19.01 -13.57
CA PRO A 287 25.56 -17.81 -13.37
C PRO A 287 26.48 -16.67 -12.96
N GLY A 288 26.59 -15.67 -13.78
CA GLY A 288 27.48 -14.55 -13.49
C GLY A 288 28.59 -14.30 -14.49
N ASP A 289 28.86 -15.18 -15.46
CA ASP A 289 29.77 -14.84 -16.55
C ASP A 289 29.17 -13.71 -17.40
N PRO A 290 29.83 -12.53 -17.49
CA PRO A 290 29.24 -11.35 -18.12
C PRO A 290 29.04 -11.55 -19.63
N ILE A 291 27.80 -11.81 -20.09
CA ILE A 291 27.41 -11.59 -21.47
C ILE A 291 26.96 -10.15 -21.60
N PRO A 292 27.42 -9.37 -22.55
CA PRO A 292 26.91 -8.05 -22.81
C PRO A 292 25.39 -8.13 -22.97
N ILE A 293 24.64 -7.42 -22.12
CA ILE A 293 23.21 -7.26 -22.32
C ILE A 293 23.05 -6.46 -23.59
N ASP A 294 22.32 -7.03 -24.53
CA ASP A 294 21.86 -6.35 -25.72
C ASP A 294 21.21 -5.01 -25.32
N ASP A 295 21.47 -3.96 -26.06
CA ASP A 295 20.87 -2.63 -25.88
C ASP A 295 19.33 -2.69 -25.75
N THR A 296 18.73 -3.79 -26.21
CA THR A 296 17.31 -4.06 -26.05
C THR A 296 16.89 -4.33 -24.60
N ILE A 297 17.78 -4.71 -23.70
CA ILE A 297 17.48 -4.97 -22.26
C ILE A 297 17.83 -3.76 -21.40
N LYS A 298 18.70 -2.88 -21.85
CA LYS A 298 19.03 -1.65 -21.14
C LYS A 298 17.80 -0.80 -20.86
N ASN A 299 17.59 -0.44 -19.60
CA ASN A 299 16.43 0.35 -19.12
C ASN A 299 15.06 -0.30 -19.35
N ARG A 300 14.98 -1.59 -19.66
CA ARG A 300 13.70 -2.29 -19.74
C ARG A 300 13.21 -2.74 -18.36
N ALA A 301 11.96 -3.16 -18.35
CA ALA A 301 11.32 -3.75 -17.21
C ALA A 301 12.10 -4.97 -16.69
N VAL A 302 12.32 -5.04 -15.38
CA VAL A 302 12.81 -6.25 -14.72
C VAL A 302 11.76 -7.35 -14.90
N PRO A 303 12.11 -8.51 -15.49
CA PRO A 303 11.16 -9.59 -15.66
C PRO A 303 10.54 -10.03 -14.32
N ASN A 304 9.34 -10.60 -14.39
CA ASN A 304 8.61 -11.13 -13.22
C ASN A 304 8.29 -10.10 -12.11
N THR A 305 8.49 -8.82 -12.36
CA THR A 305 8.01 -7.73 -11.51
C THR A 305 6.73 -7.10 -12.09
N GLY A 306 6.07 -6.27 -11.30
CA GLY A 306 4.77 -5.74 -11.67
C GLY A 306 3.64 -6.70 -11.28
N SER A 307 2.45 -6.16 -11.08
CA SER A 307 1.28 -6.98 -10.73
C SER A 307 -0.03 -6.24 -10.91
N THR A 308 -1.10 -7.01 -11.12
CA THR A 308 -2.48 -6.53 -11.04
C THR A 308 -3.20 -7.29 -9.92
N TYR A 309 -3.95 -6.55 -9.11
CA TYR A 309 -4.58 -7.11 -7.93
C TYR A 309 -5.96 -6.50 -7.73
N TYR A 310 -6.97 -7.36 -7.57
CA TYR A 310 -8.33 -6.99 -7.18
C TYR A 310 -8.70 -7.72 -5.90
N ALA A 311 -9.27 -7.00 -4.95
CA ALA A 311 -9.74 -7.58 -3.71
C ALA A 311 -11.08 -7.00 -3.27
N PHE A 312 -11.84 -7.82 -2.54
CA PHE A 312 -12.95 -7.38 -1.71
C PHE A 312 -12.48 -7.32 -0.26
N THR A 313 -12.78 -6.22 0.41
CA THR A 313 -12.36 -5.99 1.80
C THR A 313 -13.58 -5.74 2.68
N PRO A 314 -14.21 -6.80 3.23
CA PRO A 314 -15.16 -6.67 4.32
C PRO A 314 -14.44 -6.30 5.62
N GLY A 315 -15.15 -5.58 6.47
CA GLY A 315 -14.64 -5.25 7.79
C GLY A 315 -15.65 -4.60 8.69
N PHE A 316 -15.23 -4.32 9.91
CA PHE A 316 -16.05 -3.62 10.89
C PHE A 316 -15.18 -2.72 11.77
N GLN A 317 -15.84 -1.73 12.35
CA GLN A 317 -15.28 -0.82 13.34
C GLN A 317 -16.20 -0.75 14.54
N VAL A 318 -15.61 -0.74 15.73
CA VAL A 318 -16.29 -0.64 17.03
C VAL A 318 -15.84 0.63 17.73
N GLY A 319 -16.78 1.51 18.05
CA GLY A 319 -16.56 2.69 18.87
C GLY A 319 -16.53 2.30 20.35
N LEU A 320 -15.36 2.26 20.97
CA LEU A 320 -15.19 1.77 22.35
C LEU A 320 -15.84 2.69 23.39
N GLY A 321 -15.85 4.00 23.14
CA GLY A 321 -16.48 4.97 24.04
C GLY A 321 -18.00 4.82 24.17
N GLN A 322 -18.63 4.12 23.23
CA GLN A 322 -20.06 3.80 23.28
C GLN A 322 -20.37 2.51 24.05
N LEU A 323 -19.38 1.64 24.19
CA LEU A 323 -19.52 0.36 24.90
C LEU A 323 -19.06 0.43 26.35
N ILE A 324 -18.05 1.23 26.62
CA ILE A 324 -17.41 1.35 27.93
C ILE A 324 -17.26 2.83 28.23
N GLU A 325 -18.03 3.32 29.18
CA GLU A 325 -17.96 4.70 29.66
C GLU A 325 -16.67 4.93 30.47
N SER A 326 -15.64 5.42 29.81
CA SER A 326 -14.37 5.76 30.43
C SER A 326 -13.71 6.90 29.65
N SER A 327 -12.98 7.76 30.34
CA SER A 327 -12.18 8.81 29.69
C SER A 327 -11.16 8.25 28.70
N TRP A 328 -10.72 7.02 28.92
CA TRP A 328 -9.75 6.35 28.04
C TRP A 328 -10.38 5.82 26.75
N THR A 329 -11.61 5.34 26.80
CA THR A 329 -12.34 4.80 25.64
C THR A 329 -13.02 5.88 24.81
N ASN A 330 -13.22 7.05 25.37
CA ASN A 330 -13.78 8.18 24.64
C ASN A 330 -12.90 8.53 23.43
N MET A 331 -13.52 8.77 22.26
CA MET A 331 -12.85 9.02 20.98
C MET A 331 -11.89 7.89 20.54
N THR A 332 -12.11 6.66 21.03
CA THR A 332 -11.31 5.48 20.71
C THR A 332 -12.15 4.49 19.92
N SER A 333 -11.61 3.94 18.85
CA SER A 333 -12.23 2.91 18.03
C SER A 333 -11.24 1.80 17.72
N ALA A 334 -11.73 0.56 17.67
CA ALA A 334 -11.01 -0.60 17.17
C ALA A 334 -11.65 -1.07 15.86
N TYR A 335 -10.84 -1.62 14.93
CA TYR A 335 -11.35 -2.12 13.67
C TYR A 335 -10.62 -3.35 13.18
N PHE A 336 -11.30 -4.10 12.34
CA PHE A 336 -10.77 -5.26 11.63
C PHE A 336 -11.23 -5.27 10.19
N PHE A 337 -10.30 -5.58 9.26
CA PHE A 337 -10.58 -5.79 7.85
C PHE A 337 -9.87 -7.03 7.35
N ALA A 338 -10.54 -7.79 6.46
CA ALA A 338 -9.95 -8.89 5.73
C ALA A 338 -9.93 -8.54 4.23
N GLN A 339 -8.75 -8.30 3.66
CA GLN A 339 -8.60 -8.02 2.24
C GLN A 339 -8.44 -9.33 1.47
N ILE A 340 -9.52 -9.75 0.81
CA ILE A 340 -9.67 -11.05 0.15
C ILE A 340 -9.48 -10.85 -1.36
N PRO A 341 -8.37 -11.30 -1.96
CA PRO A 341 -8.17 -11.19 -3.39
C PRO A 341 -9.10 -12.15 -4.15
N PHE A 342 -9.72 -11.67 -5.22
CA PHE A 342 -10.54 -12.48 -6.11
C PHE A 342 -9.97 -12.54 -7.54
N GLU A 343 -9.06 -11.63 -7.91
CA GLU A 343 -8.31 -11.68 -9.15
C GLU A 343 -6.90 -11.14 -8.92
N ARG A 344 -5.90 -11.85 -9.43
CA ARG A 344 -4.49 -11.54 -9.24
C ARG A 344 -3.69 -11.97 -10.46
N ASP A 345 -2.83 -11.08 -10.92
CA ASP A 345 -1.75 -11.40 -11.85
C ASP A 345 -0.46 -10.88 -11.21
N SER A 346 0.46 -11.77 -10.93
CA SER A 346 1.75 -11.48 -10.29
C SER A 346 2.94 -11.67 -11.22
N ASN A 347 2.69 -11.82 -12.50
CA ASN A 347 3.72 -11.99 -13.53
C ASN A 347 4.73 -13.11 -13.20
N ASN A 348 4.21 -14.28 -12.83
CA ASN A 348 4.95 -15.49 -12.41
C ASN A 348 5.65 -15.40 -11.03
N SER A 349 5.64 -14.26 -10.34
CA SER A 349 6.16 -14.10 -8.99
C SER A 349 5.08 -14.42 -7.93
N LEU A 350 5.37 -14.14 -6.66
CA LEU A 350 4.43 -14.36 -5.57
C LEU A 350 3.24 -13.39 -5.63
N ALA A 351 2.05 -13.93 -5.51
CA ALA A 351 0.83 -13.16 -5.41
C ALA A 351 0.38 -12.97 -3.95
N GLN A 352 -0.09 -11.76 -3.64
CA GLN A 352 -0.68 -11.46 -2.33
C GLN A 352 -1.90 -12.34 -2.06
N GLY A 353 -1.90 -13.00 -0.91
CA GLY A 353 -3.05 -13.74 -0.37
C GLY A 353 -3.99 -12.86 0.43
N THR A 354 -4.94 -13.49 1.14
CA THR A 354 -5.82 -12.75 2.05
C THR A 354 -5.00 -12.09 3.15
N SER A 355 -5.13 -10.77 3.22
CA SER A 355 -4.44 -9.95 4.22
C SER A 355 -5.40 -9.56 5.33
N TYR A 356 -4.89 -9.50 6.56
CA TYR A 356 -5.66 -9.13 7.74
C TYR A 356 -5.13 -7.83 8.33
N ILE A 357 -6.04 -6.90 8.59
CA ILE A 357 -5.73 -5.56 9.08
C ILE A 357 -6.48 -5.36 10.39
N PHE A 358 -5.74 -5.09 11.44
CA PHE A 358 -6.27 -4.73 12.76
C PHE A 358 -5.82 -3.30 13.08
N GLY A 359 -6.65 -2.52 13.71
CA GLY A 359 -6.23 -1.20 14.13
C GLY A 359 -6.98 -0.68 15.33
N LEU A 360 -6.30 0.26 16.00
CA LEU A 360 -6.81 1.05 17.09
C LEU A 360 -6.59 2.53 16.77
N THR A 361 -7.65 3.29 16.82
CA THR A 361 -7.61 4.74 16.57
C THR A 361 -8.05 5.48 17.81
N ARG A 362 -7.34 6.56 18.14
CA ARG A 362 -7.75 7.49 19.16
C ARG A 362 -7.46 8.93 18.74
N SER A 363 -8.39 9.82 19.04
CA SER A 363 -8.22 11.25 18.80
C SER A 363 -8.03 12.02 20.11
N PHE A 364 -7.21 13.07 20.04
CA PHE A 364 -6.86 13.93 21.17
C PHE A 364 -7.01 15.40 20.76
N GLN A 365 -7.69 16.21 21.57
CA GLN A 365 -7.65 17.66 21.41
C GLN A 365 -6.32 18.17 21.98
N VAL A 366 -5.43 18.66 21.10
CA VAL A 366 -4.07 19.11 21.46
C VAL A 366 -4.01 20.64 21.55
N ALA A 367 -4.80 21.32 20.73
CA ALA A 367 -4.93 22.77 20.76
C ALA A 367 -6.39 23.16 20.65
N ASN A 368 -6.79 24.26 21.29
CA ASN A 368 -8.13 24.81 21.12
C ASN A 368 -8.25 25.35 19.68
N PRO A 369 -9.37 25.08 18.97
CA PRO A 369 -9.62 25.71 17.69
C PRO A 369 -9.63 27.22 17.85
N SER A 370 -8.81 27.91 17.10
CA SER A 370 -8.75 29.39 17.09
C SER A 370 -9.90 29.98 16.31
#